data_3a86a305b24fa1980e03711f0eec66f9
#
_entry.id   3a86a305b24fa1980e03711f0eec66f9
#
_cell.length_a   1.000
_cell.length_b   1.000
_cell.length_c   1.000
_cell.angle_alpha   90.00
_cell.angle_beta   90.00
_cell.angle_gamma   90.00
#
_symmetry.space_group_name_H-M   'P 1'
#
loop_
_entity.id
_entity.type
_entity.pdbx_description
1 polymer ?
#
loop_
_entity_poly.entity_id
_entity_poly.type
_entity_poly.pdbx_seq_one_letter_code
_entity_poly.pdbx_strand_id
1 'polypeptide(L)'
;MPRLLLLTSIGCTPCLRVKRMLNELQSQFPDITIEEVEYNSNAGSKLAIENNVAYPPAVFLDGKLVAKGRIYAEQIVVAVQTRGVTG
;
A
#
# COMPACT_ATOMS: atom_id res chain seq x y z
N MET A 1 2.08 -11.51 10.61
CA MET A 1 1.20 -11.36 9.44
C MET A 1 1.45 -10.02 8.77
N PRO A 2 1.78 -10.00 7.48
CA PRO A 2 2.04 -8.74 6.79
C PRO A 2 0.77 -7.89 6.68
N ARG A 3 0.94 -6.61 6.92
CA ARG A 3 -0.17 -5.65 6.79
C ARG A 3 0.16 -4.67 5.68
N LEU A 4 -0.62 -4.71 4.62
CA LEU A 4 -0.54 -3.74 3.55
C LEU A 4 -1.55 -2.63 3.80
N LEU A 5 -1.10 -1.40 3.66
CA LEU A 5 -1.98 -0.24 3.79
C LEU A 5 -1.93 0.53 2.48
N LEU A 6 -3.09 0.79 1.92
CA LEU A 6 -3.22 1.60 0.71
C LEU A 6 -3.71 2.99 1.09
N LEU A 7 -2.88 3.98 0.83
CA LEU A 7 -3.28 5.37 0.96
C LEU A 7 -4.00 5.74 -0.33
N THR A 8 -5.28 6.03 -0.23
CA THR A 8 -6.15 6.20 -1.38
C THR A 8 -6.98 7.48 -1.27
N SER A 9 -7.70 7.80 -2.33
CA SER A 9 -8.61 8.95 -2.33
C SER A 9 -9.81 8.64 -3.18
N ILE A 10 -10.94 9.23 -2.82
CA ILE A 10 -12.18 9.11 -3.59
C ILE A 10 -11.97 9.75 -4.96
N GLY A 11 -12.37 9.04 -6.01
CA GLY A 11 -12.21 9.55 -7.37
C GLY A 11 -10.82 9.37 -7.96
N CYS A 12 -9.94 8.70 -7.25
CA CYS A 12 -8.58 8.44 -7.73
C CYS A 12 -8.55 7.18 -8.59
N THR A 13 -8.45 7.34 -9.92
CA THR A 13 -8.41 6.21 -10.85
C THR A 13 -7.19 5.31 -10.63
N PRO A 14 -5.97 5.87 -10.49
CA PRO A 14 -4.80 5.03 -10.19
C PRO A 14 -4.94 4.24 -8.89
N CYS A 15 -5.64 4.81 -7.90
CA CYS A 15 -5.87 4.13 -6.63
C CYS A 15 -6.73 2.87 -6.81
N LEU A 16 -7.71 2.93 -7.70
CA LEU A 16 -8.56 1.77 -7.99
C LEU A 16 -7.75 0.63 -8.60
N ARG A 17 -6.82 0.97 -9.47
CA ARG A 17 -5.94 -0.02 -10.08
C ARG A 17 -5.08 -0.71 -9.04
N VAL A 18 -4.52 0.06 -8.13
CA VAL A 18 -3.68 -0.49 -7.05
C VAL A 18 -4.52 -1.34 -6.10
N LYS A 19 -5.72 -0.88 -5.76
CA LYS A 19 -6.61 -1.65 -4.91
C LYS A 19 -6.89 -3.02 -5.50
N ARG A 20 -7.18 -3.07 -6.80
CA ARG A 20 -7.43 -4.33 -7.51
C ARG A 20 -6.20 -5.23 -7.47
N MET A 21 -5.03 -4.64 -7.69
CA MET A 21 -3.76 -5.33 -7.63
C MET A 21 -3.52 -5.96 -6.24
N LEU A 22 -3.78 -5.21 -5.18
CA LEU A 22 -3.61 -5.72 -3.82
C LEU A 22 -4.58 -6.86 -3.50
N ASN A 23 -5.81 -6.76 -4.00
CA ASN A 23 -6.79 -7.82 -3.80
C ASN A 23 -6.35 -9.12 -4.49
N GLU A 24 -5.74 -9.03 -5.67
CA GLU A 24 -5.20 -10.18 -6.36
C GLU A 24 -4.03 -10.79 -5.59
N LEU A 25 -3.18 -9.94 -5.03
CA LEU A 25 -2.06 -10.42 -4.21
C LEU A 25 -2.54 -11.15 -2.97
N GLN A 26 -3.64 -10.70 -2.38
CA GLN A 26 -4.19 -11.37 -1.20
C GLN A 26 -4.61 -12.80 -1.52
N SER A 27 -5.04 -13.07 -2.74
CA SER A 27 -5.38 -14.43 -3.17
C SER A 27 -4.14 -15.34 -3.20
N GLN A 28 -2.98 -14.78 -3.53
CA GLN A 28 -1.72 -15.51 -3.59
C GLN A 28 -1.05 -15.63 -2.22
N PHE A 29 -1.26 -14.64 -1.37
CA PHE A 29 -0.68 -14.58 -0.02
C PHE A 29 -1.80 -14.40 0.99
N PRO A 30 -2.50 -15.49 1.37
CA PRO A 30 -3.70 -15.38 2.21
C PRO A 30 -3.48 -14.74 3.59
N ASP A 31 -2.24 -14.73 4.07
CA ASP A 31 -1.93 -14.17 5.38
C ASP A 31 -1.82 -12.65 5.38
N ILE A 32 -1.86 -12.03 4.20
CA ILE A 32 -1.77 -10.57 4.09
C ILE A 32 -3.11 -9.96 4.47
N THR A 33 -3.05 -8.91 5.30
CA THR A 33 -4.22 -8.08 5.55
C THR A 33 -4.06 -6.77 4.76
N ILE A 34 -5.16 -6.26 4.24
CA ILE A 34 -5.16 -5.03 3.45
C ILE A 34 -6.07 -4.01 4.12
N GLU A 35 -5.53 -2.84 4.34
CA GLU A 35 -6.26 -1.73 4.95
C GLU A 35 -6.22 -0.53 4.00
N GLU A 36 -7.34 0.19 3.88
CA GLU A 36 -7.40 1.40 3.07
C GLU A 36 -7.53 2.59 3.99
N VAL A 37 -6.75 3.63 3.72
CA VAL A 37 -6.78 4.87 4.49
C VAL A 37 -6.96 6.02 3.52
N GLU A 38 -7.93 6.90 3.80
CA GLU A 38 -8.18 8.07 2.97
C GLU A 38 -7.04 9.08 3.13
N TYR A 39 -6.50 9.53 2.00
CA TYR A 39 -5.39 10.50 1.97
C TYR A 39 -5.70 11.77 2.76
N ASN A 40 -6.95 12.24 2.69
CA ASN A 40 -7.36 13.47 3.34
C ASN A 40 -7.80 13.30 4.80
N SER A 41 -7.79 12.07 5.31
CA SER A 41 -8.09 11.83 6.72
C SER A 41 -6.90 12.27 7.57
N ASN A 42 -7.13 12.40 8.88
CA ASN A 42 -6.04 12.77 9.79
C ASN A 42 -4.90 11.74 9.73
N ALA A 43 -5.23 10.46 9.77
CA ALA A 43 -4.24 9.39 9.71
C ALA A 43 -3.53 9.38 8.36
N GLY A 44 -4.29 9.55 7.27
CA GLY A 44 -3.72 9.57 5.93
C GLY A 44 -2.80 10.74 5.70
N SER A 45 -3.21 11.93 6.14
CA SER A 45 -2.39 13.14 6.01
C SER A 45 -1.07 12.99 6.76
N LYS A 46 -1.12 12.42 7.96
CA LYS A 46 0.07 12.21 8.76
C LYS A 46 1.05 11.27 8.06
N LEU A 47 0.54 10.15 7.55
CA LEU A 47 1.36 9.20 6.80
C LEU A 47 1.99 9.85 5.58
N ALA A 48 1.22 10.65 4.86
CA ALA A 48 1.70 11.31 3.65
C ALA A 48 2.83 12.28 3.98
N ILE A 49 2.66 13.10 5.00
CA ILE A 49 3.65 14.08 5.39
C ILE A 49 4.94 13.39 5.86
N GLU A 50 4.80 12.39 6.72
CA GLU A 50 5.95 11.69 7.28
C GLU A 50 6.77 10.94 6.22
N ASN A 51 6.13 10.55 5.13
CA ASN A 51 6.78 9.74 4.10
C ASN A 51 6.94 10.47 2.76
N ASN A 52 6.74 11.78 2.76
CA ASN A 52 6.89 12.62 1.56
C ASN A 52 6.03 12.14 0.39
N VAL A 53 4.79 11.75 0.69
CA VAL A 53 3.82 11.36 -0.34
C VAL A 53 3.01 12.57 -0.72
N ALA A 54 3.23 13.10 -1.91
CA ALA A 54 2.55 14.31 -2.37
C ALA A 54 1.11 14.05 -2.78
N TYR A 55 0.80 12.85 -3.23
CA TYR A 55 -0.53 12.48 -3.69
C TYR A 55 -0.69 10.96 -3.66
N PRO A 56 -1.96 10.46 -3.54
CA PRO A 56 -2.19 9.02 -3.60
C PRO A 56 -2.03 8.51 -5.03
N PRO A 57 -1.82 7.21 -5.25
CA PRO A 57 -1.77 6.16 -4.25
C PRO A 57 -0.38 5.96 -3.64
N ALA A 58 -0.36 5.36 -2.46
CA ALA A 58 0.87 4.91 -1.84
C ALA A 58 0.59 3.61 -1.09
N VAL A 59 1.56 2.71 -1.08
CA VAL A 59 1.43 1.42 -0.40
C VAL A 59 2.49 1.29 0.67
N PHE A 60 2.06 0.89 1.85
CA PHE A 60 2.92 0.67 3.00
C PHE A 60 2.85 -0.79 3.42
N LEU A 61 3.97 -1.34 3.84
CA LEU A 61 4.03 -2.69 4.41
C LEU A 61 4.52 -2.58 5.84
N ASP A 62 3.68 -2.99 6.78
CA ASP A 62 3.98 -2.92 8.20
C ASP A 62 4.50 -1.53 8.63
N GLY A 63 3.87 -0.50 8.10
CA GLY A 63 4.18 0.88 8.43
C GLY A 63 5.29 1.53 7.61
N LYS A 64 5.93 0.78 6.71
CA LYS A 64 7.02 1.31 5.87
C LYS A 64 6.56 1.52 4.44
N LEU A 65 6.92 2.65 3.86
CA LEU A 65 6.57 2.95 2.49
C LEU A 65 7.26 1.99 1.52
N VAL A 66 6.47 1.34 0.67
CA VAL A 66 6.97 0.42 -0.34
C VAL A 66 7.00 1.07 -1.71
N ALA A 67 5.92 1.77 -2.07
CA ALA A 67 5.80 2.39 -3.38
C ALA A 67 4.81 3.55 -3.30
N LYS A 68 5.01 4.54 -4.17
CA LYS A 68 4.10 5.69 -4.27
C LYS A 68 4.03 6.16 -5.70
N GLY A 69 2.92 6.82 -6.03
CA GLY A 69 2.67 7.34 -7.37
C GLY A 69 2.40 6.25 -8.38
N ARG A 70 3.42 5.85 -9.12
CA ARG A 70 3.31 4.74 -10.07
C ARG A 70 3.72 3.45 -9.35
N ILE A 71 2.77 2.57 -9.16
CA ILE A 71 2.95 1.36 -8.35
C ILE A 71 2.79 0.12 -9.20
N TYR A 72 3.75 -0.80 -9.10
CA TYR A 72 3.76 -2.07 -9.82
C TYR A 72 3.63 -3.22 -8.83
N ALA A 73 2.92 -4.28 -9.24
CA ALA A 73 2.72 -5.47 -8.39
C ALA A 73 4.05 -6.05 -7.92
N GLU A 74 5.04 -6.05 -8.79
CA GLU A 74 6.36 -6.56 -8.50
C GLU A 74 7.00 -5.92 -7.28
N GLN A 75 6.83 -4.62 -7.11
CA GLN A 75 7.36 -3.89 -5.96
C GLN A 75 6.77 -4.44 -4.67
N ILE A 76 5.48 -4.71 -4.68
CA ILE A 76 4.77 -5.21 -3.50
C ILE A 76 5.17 -6.65 -3.21
N VAL A 77 5.22 -7.49 -4.25
CA VAL A 77 5.58 -8.90 -4.10
C VAL A 77 6.98 -9.04 -3.51
N VAL A 78 7.94 -8.29 -4.05
CA VAL A 78 9.32 -8.34 -3.56
C VAL A 78 9.39 -7.91 -2.10
N ALA A 79 8.67 -6.84 -1.74
CA ALA A 79 8.65 -6.35 -0.37
C ALA A 79 8.11 -7.40 0.60
N VAL A 80 7.00 -8.05 0.23
CA VAL A 80 6.38 -9.07 1.07
C VAL A 80 7.31 -10.28 1.24
N GLN A 81 7.92 -10.73 0.15
CA GLN A 81 8.82 -11.87 0.17
C GLN A 81 10.09 -11.59 0.97
N THR A 82 10.66 -10.41 0.79
CA THR A 82 11.87 -10.00 1.49
C THR A 82 11.63 -9.90 2.99
N ARG A 83 10.45 -9.42 3.38
CA ARG A 83 10.07 -9.35 4.78
C ARG A 83 10.13 -10.72 5.44
N GLY A 84 9.66 -11.74 4.73
CA GLY A 84 9.68 -13.11 5.25
C GLY A 84 11.08 -13.66 5.43
N VAL A 85 12.02 -13.21 4.61
CA VAL A 85 13.41 -13.69 4.66
C VAL A 85 14.18 -13.04 5.82
N THR A 86 13.95 -11.77 6.05
CA THR A 86 14.67 -11.04 7.10
C THR A 86 14.18 -11.36 8.50
N GLY A 87 13.05 -12.00 8.58
CA GLY A 87 12.45 -12.58 9.78
C GLY A 87 12.54 -11.78 11.04
#